data_496a482894b1f92e7969a51dff4e4afc
#
_entry.id   496a482894b1f92e7969a51dff4e4afc
#
_cell.length_a   1.000
_cell.length_b   1.000
_cell.length_c   1.000
_cell.angle_alpha   90.00
_cell.angle_beta   90.00
_cell.angle_gamma   90.00
#
_symmetry.space_group_name_H-M   'P 1'
#
loop_
_entity.id
_entity.type
_entity.pdbx_description
1 polymer ?
#
loop_
_entity_poly.entity_id
_entity_poly.type
_entity_poly.pdbx_seq_one_letter_code
_entity_poly.pdbx_strand_id
1 'polypeptide(L)'
;LNISAEIIAKTSERTKGYMLHPHTDVYGKMKVDTKNLDLMLRDAPTYDSNVIASMPKGSAFFGYGFTDSTLKWVLGQYTMPDGKMIAGFAHIDYLIKIKN
;
A
#
# COMPACT_ATOMS: atom_id res chain seq x y z
N LEU A 1 12.12 -6.46 8.91
CA LEU A 1 11.53 -5.14 8.81
C LEU A 1 10.67 -4.85 10.04
N ASN A 2 10.93 -3.73 10.67
CA ASN A 2 10.17 -3.30 11.83
C ASN A 2 9.05 -2.36 11.40
N ILE A 3 7.81 -2.77 11.68
CA ILE A 3 6.64 -1.94 11.47
C ILE A 3 6.27 -1.36 12.83
N SER A 4 6.16 -0.04 12.93
CA SER A 4 5.86 0.59 14.21
C SER A 4 4.46 0.24 14.70
N ALA A 5 4.27 0.24 16.02
CA ALA A 5 2.97 -0.02 16.62
C ALA A 5 1.91 0.98 16.13
N GLU A 6 2.30 2.22 15.90
CA GLU A 6 1.40 3.25 15.38
C GLU A 6 0.89 2.89 13.98
N ILE A 7 1.77 2.45 13.10
CA ILE A 7 1.38 2.04 11.75
C ILE A 7 0.47 0.81 11.79
N ILE A 8 0.79 -0.16 12.65
CA ILE A 8 -0.06 -1.34 12.83
C ILE A 8 -1.46 -0.93 13.30
N ALA A 9 -1.56 -0.02 14.26
CA ALA A 9 -2.85 0.46 14.77
C ALA A 9 -3.66 1.16 13.68
N LYS A 10 -3.04 2.05 12.92
CA LYS A 10 -3.71 2.73 11.79
C LYS A 10 -4.13 1.76 10.70
N THR A 11 -3.30 0.77 10.43
CA THR A 11 -3.61 -0.28 9.46
C THR A 11 -4.83 -1.07 9.91
N SER A 12 -4.89 -1.44 11.18
CA SER A 12 -6.03 -2.18 11.74
C SER A 12 -7.34 -1.39 11.62
N GLU A 13 -7.31 -0.09 11.85
CA GLU A 13 -8.48 0.76 11.67
C GLU A 13 -8.96 0.78 10.22
N ARG A 14 -8.01 0.92 9.28
CA ARG A 14 -8.34 0.99 7.85
C ARG A 14 -8.79 -0.32 7.27
N THR A 15 -8.38 -1.43 7.86
CA THR A 15 -8.76 -2.77 7.39
C THR A 15 -10.00 -3.31 8.07
N LYS A 16 -10.62 -2.54 8.95
CA LYS A 16 -11.85 -2.97 9.63
C LYS A 16 -12.91 -3.34 8.60
N GLY A 17 -13.35 -4.58 8.64
CA GLY A 17 -14.33 -5.09 7.67
C GLY A 17 -13.72 -5.69 6.41
N TYR A 18 -12.40 -5.61 6.25
CA TYR A 18 -11.71 -6.23 5.11
C TYR A 18 -10.87 -7.41 5.60
N MET A 19 -10.83 -8.46 4.81
CA MET A 19 -10.00 -9.62 5.10
C MET A 19 -8.66 -9.45 4.39
N LEU A 20 -7.56 -9.56 5.14
CA LEU A 20 -6.22 -9.54 4.55
C LEU A 20 -5.91 -10.90 3.94
N HIS A 21 -5.53 -10.91 2.68
CA HIS A 21 -5.08 -12.10 1.96
C HIS A 21 -3.57 -12.04 1.75
N PRO A 22 -2.76 -12.62 2.64
CA PRO A 22 -1.31 -12.64 2.47
C PRO A 22 -0.93 -13.35 1.18
N HIS A 23 0.01 -12.78 0.45
CA HIS A 23 0.50 -13.36 -0.79
C HIS A 23 1.96 -12.97 -0.99
N THR A 24 2.79 -13.95 -1.34
CA THR A 24 4.24 -13.70 -1.47
C THR A 24 4.57 -12.65 -2.52
N ASP A 25 3.73 -12.50 -3.54
CA ASP A 25 3.98 -11.54 -4.62
C ASP A 25 3.82 -10.09 -4.18
N VAL A 26 3.12 -9.84 -3.08
CA VAL A 26 2.88 -8.48 -2.60
C VAL A 26 3.39 -8.24 -1.19
N TYR A 27 3.85 -9.26 -0.48
CA TYR A 27 4.43 -9.06 0.84
C TYR A 27 5.89 -8.64 0.72
N GLY A 28 6.22 -7.50 1.29
CA GLY A 28 7.59 -7.03 1.35
C GLY A 28 7.79 -5.71 0.61
N LYS A 29 9.06 -5.41 0.32
CA LYS A 29 9.44 -4.16 -0.34
C LYS A 29 8.92 -4.10 -1.76
N MET A 30 8.26 -3.01 -2.09
CA MET A 30 7.73 -2.72 -3.40
C MET A 30 8.10 -1.31 -3.81
N LYS A 31 7.89 -1.00 -5.08
CA LYS A 31 8.16 0.32 -5.64
C LYS A 31 6.99 0.72 -6.53
N VAL A 32 6.64 2.00 -6.49
CA VAL A 32 5.63 2.57 -7.40
C VAL A 32 6.19 2.60 -8.81
N ASP A 33 5.48 1.99 -9.75
CA ASP A 33 5.87 1.89 -11.14
C ASP A 33 4.75 2.39 -12.05
N THR A 34 4.56 3.69 -12.03
CA THR A 34 3.62 4.39 -12.91
C THR A 34 4.38 5.00 -14.10
N LYS A 35 3.65 5.39 -15.14
CA LYS A 35 4.28 6.06 -16.29
C LYS A 35 4.42 7.55 -16.07
N ASN A 36 3.31 8.27 -15.97
CA ASN A 36 3.31 9.73 -15.95
C ASN A 36 2.62 10.35 -14.74
N LEU A 37 1.80 9.58 -14.04
CA LEU A 37 1.01 10.07 -12.92
C LEU A 37 1.46 9.42 -11.62
N ASP A 38 1.23 10.14 -10.51
CA ASP A 38 1.45 9.56 -9.20
C ASP A 38 0.42 8.45 -8.94
N LEU A 39 0.81 7.46 -8.15
CA LEU A 39 -0.11 6.43 -7.67
C LEU A 39 -0.81 6.95 -6.42
N MET A 40 -2.13 6.90 -6.41
CA MET A 40 -2.90 7.36 -5.26
C MET A 40 -2.96 6.28 -4.19
N LEU A 41 -2.60 6.65 -2.97
CA LEU A 41 -2.81 5.84 -1.77
C LEU A 41 -4.17 6.21 -1.21
N ARG A 42 -5.02 5.22 -0.95
CA ARG A 42 -6.42 5.45 -0.58
C ARG A 42 -6.75 4.87 0.78
N ASP A 43 -7.84 5.35 1.37
CA ASP A 43 -8.28 4.87 2.68
C ASP A 43 -9.18 3.63 2.61
N ALA A 44 -9.53 3.19 1.42
CA ALA A 44 -10.29 1.95 1.18
C ALA A 44 -9.87 1.35 -0.16
N PRO A 45 -10.09 0.03 -0.37
CA PRO A 45 -9.67 -0.64 -1.60
C PRO A 45 -10.66 -0.42 -2.76
N THR A 46 -10.91 0.83 -3.08
CA THR A 46 -11.81 1.24 -4.17
C THR A 46 -11.33 2.53 -4.80
N TYR A 47 -11.67 2.75 -6.07
CA TYR A 47 -11.31 3.98 -6.77
C TYR A 47 -12.12 5.20 -6.32
N ASP A 48 -13.26 5.00 -5.68
CA ASP A 48 -14.10 6.09 -5.20
C ASP A 48 -13.87 6.44 -3.73
N SER A 49 -12.86 5.86 -3.12
CA SER A 49 -12.47 6.18 -1.76
C SER A 49 -11.60 7.45 -1.70
N ASN A 50 -11.35 7.93 -0.49
CA ASN A 50 -10.55 9.13 -0.29
C ASN A 50 -9.07 8.87 -0.58
N VAL A 51 -8.43 9.81 -1.25
CA VAL A 51 -6.98 9.81 -1.46
C VAL A 51 -6.31 10.38 -0.21
N ILE A 52 -5.41 9.61 0.39
CA ILE A 52 -4.71 10.02 1.61
C ILE A 52 -3.24 10.37 1.35
N ALA A 53 -2.70 9.99 0.21
CA ALA A 53 -1.36 10.38 -0.22
C ALA A 53 -1.23 10.19 -1.72
N SER A 54 -0.29 10.91 -2.30
CA SER A 54 0.08 10.81 -3.71
C SER A 54 1.53 10.31 -3.77
N MET A 55 1.74 9.19 -4.43
CA MET A 55 3.03 8.50 -4.45
C MET A 55 3.68 8.63 -5.83
N PRO A 56 4.75 9.45 -5.96
CA PRO A 56 5.45 9.56 -7.24
C PRO A 56 6.07 8.23 -7.68
N LYS A 57 6.34 8.12 -8.97
CA LYS A 57 7.08 6.98 -9.52
C LYS A 57 8.37 6.77 -8.74
N GLY A 58 8.65 5.52 -8.41
CA GLY A 58 9.85 5.15 -7.64
C GLY A 58 9.68 5.22 -6.13
N SER A 59 8.52 5.66 -5.64
CA SER A 59 8.26 5.72 -4.20
C SER A 59 8.37 4.34 -3.55
N ALA A 60 8.91 4.32 -2.34
CA ALA A 60 9.01 3.10 -1.55
C ALA A 60 7.65 2.75 -0.93
N PHE A 61 7.26 1.49 -1.06
CA PHE A 61 6.01 0.96 -0.53
C PHE A 61 6.27 -0.41 0.04
N PHE A 62 5.75 -0.68 1.24
CA PHE A 62 5.86 -2.01 1.83
C PHE A 62 4.49 -2.66 1.85
N GLY A 63 4.32 -3.73 1.08
CA GLY A 63 3.05 -4.44 0.99
C GLY A 63 2.86 -5.44 2.11
N TYR A 64 1.63 -5.55 2.63
CA TYR A 64 1.24 -6.54 3.62
C TYR A 64 0.46 -7.68 2.99
N GLY A 65 -0.34 -7.41 2.00
CA GLY A 65 -1.17 -8.40 1.33
C GLY A 65 -2.31 -7.75 0.58
N PHE A 66 -3.14 -8.59 -0.03
CA PHE A 66 -4.34 -8.11 -0.71
C PHE A 66 -5.49 -7.99 0.29
N THR A 67 -6.42 -7.09 0.01
CA THR A 67 -7.58 -6.84 0.87
C THR A 67 -8.91 -7.12 0.18
N ASP A 68 -8.86 -7.64 -1.04
CA ASP A 68 -10.06 -8.00 -1.79
C ASP A 68 -9.85 -9.36 -2.48
N SER A 69 -10.97 -10.04 -2.75
CA SER A 69 -10.93 -11.37 -3.36
C SER A 69 -10.45 -11.34 -4.82
N THR A 70 -10.48 -10.18 -5.46
CA THR A 70 -9.98 -10.02 -6.83
C THR A 70 -8.47 -9.87 -6.90
N LEU A 71 -7.80 -9.74 -5.76
CA LEU A 71 -6.34 -9.56 -5.62
C LEU A 71 -5.83 -8.34 -6.39
N LYS A 72 -6.57 -7.25 -6.34
CA LYS A 72 -6.20 -6.01 -7.04
C LYS A 72 -5.72 -4.90 -6.13
N TRP A 73 -6.16 -4.90 -4.87
CA TRP A 73 -5.83 -3.82 -3.93
C TRP A 73 -4.88 -4.33 -2.86
N VAL A 74 -3.73 -3.68 -2.78
CA VAL A 74 -2.68 -4.01 -1.81
C VAL A 74 -2.77 -3.05 -0.64
N LEU A 75 -2.91 -3.60 0.56
CA LEU A 75 -2.71 -2.84 1.79
C LEU A 75 -1.22 -2.76 2.07
N GLY A 76 -0.72 -1.57 2.31
CA GLY A 76 0.69 -1.41 2.59
C GLY A 76 1.01 -0.07 3.22
N GLN A 77 2.30 0.22 3.29
CA GLN A 77 2.86 1.37 3.96
C GLN A 77 3.72 2.16 2.97
N TYR A 78 3.36 3.43 2.79
CA TYR A 78 4.14 4.37 2.00
C TYR A 78 5.12 5.12 2.91
N THR A 79 6.39 5.16 2.52
CA THR A 79 7.39 5.99 3.20
C THR A 79 7.55 7.29 2.42
N MET A 80 7.16 8.39 3.05
CA MET A 80 7.27 9.72 2.44
C MET A 80 8.73 10.19 2.41
N PRO A 81 9.06 11.19 1.56
CA PRO A 81 10.43 11.70 1.47
C PRO A 81 10.99 12.24 2.81
N ASP A 82 10.15 12.72 3.70
CA ASP A 82 10.56 13.18 5.02
C ASP A 82 10.73 12.06 6.04
N GLY A 83 10.54 10.79 5.63
CA GLY A 83 10.67 9.63 6.50
C GLY A 83 9.40 9.22 7.22
N LYS A 84 8.34 10.02 7.15
CA LYS A 84 7.05 9.64 7.74
C LYS A 84 6.42 8.51 6.95
N MET A 85 5.66 7.68 7.64
CA MET A 85 5.00 6.52 7.03
C MET A 85 3.50 6.61 7.18
N ILE A 86 2.78 6.21 6.14
CA ILE A 86 1.33 6.19 6.14
C ILE A 86 0.84 4.88 5.52
N ALA A 87 -0.11 4.23 6.15
CA ALA A 87 -0.70 2.99 5.66
C ALA A 87 -1.96 3.29 4.85
N GLY A 88 -2.18 2.49 3.81
CA GLY A 88 -3.36 2.64 2.97
C GLY A 88 -3.38 1.59 1.87
N PHE A 89 -4.25 1.82 0.89
CA PHE A 89 -4.55 0.87 -0.18
C PHE A 89 -4.09 1.44 -1.52
N ALA A 90 -3.38 0.61 -2.29
CA ALA A 90 -2.91 0.98 -3.63
C ALA A 90 -3.18 -0.15 -4.61
N HIS A 91 -3.41 0.20 -5.89
CA HIS A 91 -3.73 -0.80 -6.90
C HIS A 91 -2.47 -1.53 -7.36
N ILE A 92 -2.57 -2.86 -7.46
CA ILE A 92 -1.43 -3.73 -7.78
C ILE A 92 -0.82 -3.46 -9.15
N ASP A 93 -1.59 -3.00 -10.12
CA ASP A 93 -1.11 -2.77 -11.48
C ASP A 93 0.01 -1.72 -11.55
N TYR A 94 0.15 -0.89 -10.52
CA TYR A 94 1.13 0.19 -10.47
C TYR A 94 2.21 -0.02 -9.41
N LEU A 95 2.34 -1.25 -8.94
CA LEU A 95 3.35 -1.63 -7.97
C LEU A 95 4.19 -2.78 -8.52
N ILE A 96 5.48 -2.75 -8.24
CA ILE A 96 6.36 -3.88 -8.56
C ILE A 96 7.10 -4.32 -7.31
N LYS A 97 7.28 -5.63 -7.19
CA LYS A 97 8.03 -6.22 -6.09
C LYS A 97 9.52 -5.99 -6.31
N ILE A 98 10.22 -5.53 -5.26
CA ILE A 98 11.67 -5.38 -5.30
C ILE A 98 12.27 -6.73 -4.95
N LYS A 99 13.09 -7.25 -5.85
CA LYS A 99 13.84 -8.49 -5.63
C LYS A 99 15.21 -8.15 -5.06
N ASN A 100 15.59 -8.91 -4.06
CA ASN A 100 16.92 -8.79 -3.48
C ASN A 100 17.84 -9.86 -4.05
#